data_259648bc46c65c574eb3d75ebf4d6444
#
_entry.id   259648bc46c65c574eb3d75ebf4d6444
#
_cell.length_a   1.000
_cell.length_b   1.000
_cell.length_c   1.000
_cell.angle_alpha   90.00
_cell.angle_beta   90.00
_cell.angle_gamma   90.00
#
_symmetry.space_group_name_H-M   'P 1'
#
loop_
_entity.id
_entity.type
_entity.pdbx_description
1 polymer ?
#
loop_
_entity_poly.entity_id
_entity_poly.type
_entity_poly.pdbx_seq_one_letter_code
_entity_poly.pdbx_strand_id
1 'polypeptide(L)' 'MAKYKCLVCGYIYDEEKEGTKFADLPDDWECPMCGAPKSEFEKV' A
#
# COMPACT_ATOMS: atom_id res chain seq x y z
N MET A 1 12.90 1.27 -5.51
CA MET A 1 11.44 1.33 -5.63
C MET A 1 10.85 1.90 -4.35
N ALA A 2 9.65 2.44 -4.42
CA ALA A 2 9.07 3.16 -3.30
C ALA A 2 8.40 2.22 -2.28
N LYS A 3 8.22 2.74 -1.08
CA LYS A 3 7.46 2.07 -0.04
C LYS A 3 6.30 2.96 0.36
N TYR A 4 5.18 2.35 0.69
CA TYR A 4 3.99 3.07 1.10
C TYR A 4 3.53 2.56 2.46
N LYS A 5 3.15 3.48 3.33
CA LYS A 5 2.73 3.15 4.69
C LYS A 5 1.23 3.35 4.85
N CYS A 6 0.56 2.33 5.39
CA CYS A 6 -0.85 2.45 5.75
C CYS A 6 -0.98 3.35 6.98
N LEU A 7 -1.75 4.43 6.86
CA LEU A 7 -1.91 5.38 7.95
C LEU A 7 -2.87 4.87 9.04
N VAL A 8 -3.52 3.75 8.80
CA VAL A 8 -4.46 3.17 9.75
C VAL A 8 -3.79 2.14 10.66
N CYS A 9 -3.09 1.17 10.08
CA CYS A 9 -2.48 0.09 10.87
C CYS A 9 -0.95 0.07 10.85
N GLY A 10 -0.33 0.89 10.00
CA GLY A 10 1.12 0.95 9.90
C GLY A 10 1.74 -0.09 8.98
N TYR A 11 0.92 -0.80 8.20
CA TYR A 11 1.43 -1.77 7.24
C TYR A 11 2.30 -1.08 6.19
N ILE A 12 3.42 -1.73 5.84
CA ILE A 12 4.32 -1.20 4.81
C ILE A 12 4.17 -2.01 3.53
N TYR A 13 3.79 -1.35 2.45
CA TYR A 13 3.74 -1.95 1.13
C TYR A 13 5.05 -1.63 0.42
N ASP A 14 5.86 -2.65 0.20
CA ASP A 14 7.17 -2.51 -0.44
C ASP A 14 7.04 -2.97 -1.90
N GLU A 15 7.15 -2.04 -2.84
CA GLU A 15 7.01 -2.35 -4.26
C GLU A 15 8.03 -3.38 -4.74
N GLU A 16 9.22 -3.31 -4.18
CA GLU A 16 10.29 -4.24 -4.55
C GLU A 16 9.98 -5.64 -4.05
N LYS A 17 9.51 -5.76 -2.83
CA LYS A 17 9.17 -7.04 -2.23
C LYS A 17 7.95 -7.67 -2.89
N GLU A 18 6.94 -6.86 -3.21
CA GLU A 18 5.71 -7.35 -3.80
C GLU A 18 5.82 -7.58 -5.30
N GLY A 19 6.78 -6.93 -5.95
CA GLY A 19 6.99 -7.06 -7.39
C GLY A 19 5.98 -6.30 -8.23
N THR A 20 5.17 -5.44 -7.61
CA THR A 20 4.15 -4.65 -8.31
C THR A 20 4.18 -3.24 -7.74
N LYS A 21 4.15 -2.25 -8.63
CA LYS A 21 4.12 -0.85 -8.21
C LYS A 21 2.77 -0.55 -7.55
N PHE A 22 2.80 0.28 -6.52
CA PHE A 22 1.59 0.67 -5.82
C PHE A 22 0.57 1.30 -6.76
N ALA A 23 1.04 2.11 -7.69
CA ALA A 23 0.18 2.77 -8.68
C ALA A 23 -0.50 1.78 -9.64
N ASP A 24 0.07 0.58 -9.79
CA ASP A 24 -0.50 -0.45 -10.67
C ASP A 24 -1.56 -1.30 -9.98
N LEU A 25 -1.74 -1.10 -8.67
CA LEU A 25 -2.77 -1.81 -7.94
C LEU A 25 -4.17 -1.30 -8.34
N PRO A 26 -5.20 -2.16 -8.34
CA PRO A 26 -6.54 -1.70 -8.69
C PRO A 26 -7.05 -0.67 -7.69
N ASP A 27 -7.98 0.17 -8.13
CA ASP A 27 -8.52 1.24 -7.29
C ASP A 27 -9.22 0.70 -6.04
N ASP A 28 -9.76 -0.51 -6.11
CA ASP A 28 -10.44 -1.14 -4.99
C ASP A 28 -9.53 -1.99 -4.12
N TRP A 29 -8.21 -1.92 -4.35
CA TRP A 29 -7.25 -2.63 -3.52
C TRP A 29 -7.28 -2.08 -2.10
N GLU A 30 -7.20 -2.98 -1.14
CA GLU A 30 -7.27 -2.60 0.28
C GLU A 30 -6.08 -3.19 1.03
N CYS A 31 -5.77 -2.56 2.16
CA CYS A 31 -4.69 -3.03 3.02
C CYS A 31 -4.99 -4.46 3.48
N PRO A 32 -4.05 -5.41 3.29
CA PRO A 32 -4.28 -6.79 3.70
C PRO A 32 -4.33 -6.99 5.20
N MET A 33 -3.89 -5.99 5.97
CA MET A 33 -3.87 -6.07 7.42
C MET A 33 -5.12 -5.50 8.07
N CYS A 34 -5.59 -4.34 7.60
CA CYS A 34 -6.72 -3.66 8.23
C CYS A 34 -7.86 -3.33 7.27
N GLY A 35 -7.65 -3.52 5.96
CA GLY A 35 -8.67 -3.24 4.97
C GLY A 35 -8.80 -1.77 4.59
N ALA A 36 -7.82 -0.94 4.93
CA ALA A 36 -7.86 0.48 4.59
C ALA A 36 -7.71 0.66 3.07
N PRO A 37 -8.41 1.64 2.48
CA PRO A 37 -8.31 1.89 1.04
C PRO A 37 -6.96 2.47 0.67
N LYS A 38 -6.65 2.46 -0.64
CA LYS A 38 -5.38 2.99 -1.14
C LYS A 38 -5.16 4.44 -0.72
N SER A 39 -6.23 5.22 -0.61
CA SER A 39 -6.13 6.63 -0.24
C SER A 39 -5.57 6.83 1.18
N GLU A 40 -5.55 5.80 1.99
CA GLU A 40 -5.01 5.84 3.35
C GLU A 40 -3.54 5.47 3.40
N PHE A 41 -2.89 5.33 2.25
CA PHE A 41 -1.46 5.03 2.18
C PHE A 41 -0.67 6.27 1.82
N GLU A 42 0.50 6.40 2.44
CA GLU A 42 1.40 7.52 2.18
C GLU A 42 2.76 6.97 1.77
N LYS A 43 3.33 7.58 0.73
CA LYS A 43 4.68 7.22 0.27
C LYS A 43 5.71 7.64 1.32
N VAL A 44 6.55 6.74 1.71
CA VAL A 44 7.62 7.01 2.68
C VAL A 44 9.00 6.95 2.04
#